data_7d2cfe1422b1a467530ec8b21be370f0
#
_entry.id   7d2cfe1422b1a467530ec8b21be370f0
#
_cell.length_a   1.000
_cell.length_b   1.000
_cell.length_c   1.000
_cell.angle_alpha   90.00
_cell.angle_beta   90.00
_cell.angle_gamma   90.00
#
_symmetry.space_group_name_H-M   'P 1'
#
loop_
_entity.id
_entity.type
_entity.pdbx_description
1 polymer ?
#
loop_
_entity_poly.entity_id
_entity_poly.type
_entity_poly.pdbx_seq_one_letter_code
_entity_poly.pdbx_strand_id
1 'polypeptide(L)'
;HSLALKRAARLNMFKEDYKDYKMVNTTEHMNLTAEYAKEMGLEPYYLYRQKSMAGNLENVGYASLGKAGIYNILIMEEKQTIVACGAGASTKRVWNEPNPDGTHRIERCENVKDVAQYIERIDEMIERKQKLFAEE
;
A
#
# COMPACT_ATOMS: atom_id res chain seq x y z
N HIS A 1 4.35 8.40 -8.48
CA HIS A 1 3.99 8.13 -7.07
C HIS A 1 4.14 9.41 -6.24
N SER A 2 3.06 9.92 -5.67
CA SER A 2 3.10 11.09 -4.78
C SER A 2 3.57 10.70 -3.37
N LEU A 3 4.40 11.55 -2.76
CA LEU A 3 4.92 11.32 -1.42
C LEU A 3 3.84 11.56 -0.38
N ALA A 4 3.60 10.56 0.47
CA ALA A 4 2.76 10.69 1.66
C ALA A 4 3.64 10.72 2.90
N LEU A 5 3.64 11.85 3.61
CA LEU A 5 4.41 12.01 4.85
C LEU A 5 3.68 11.37 6.03
N LYS A 6 4.26 10.32 6.57
CA LYS A 6 3.76 9.67 7.79
C LYS A 6 4.38 10.31 9.04
N ARG A 7 3.66 10.26 10.18
CA ARG A 7 4.09 10.88 11.45
C ARG A 7 5.52 10.46 11.85
N ALA A 8 5.86 9.17 11.72
CA ALA A 8 7.15 8.61 12.09
C ALA A 8 8.19 8.61 10.97
N ALA A 9 7.94 9.28 9.83
CA ALA A 9 8.92 9.41 8.77
C ALA A 9 10.06 10.35 9.22
N ARG A 10 11.31 10.01 8.92
CA ARG A 10 12.48 10.84 9.25
C ARG A 10 12.33 12.28 8.74
N LEU A 11 11.82 12.45 7.53
CA LEU A 11 11.53 13.75 6.92
C LEU A 11 10.57 14.62 7.76
N ASN A 12 9.70 14.01 8.56
CA ASN A 12 8.79 14.70 9.47
C ASN A 12 9.38 14.88 10.87
N MET A 13 10.17 13.92 11.34
CA MET A 13 10.75 13.93 12.70
C MET A 13 11.97 14.86 12.78
N PHE A 14 12.78 14.92 11.73
CA PHE A 14 14.06 15.67 11.66
C PHE A 14 13.98 16.77 10.60
N LYS A 15 13.01 17.66 10.74
CA LYS A 15 12.70 18.71 9.75
C LYS A 15 13.90 19.59 9.41
N GLU A 16 14.76 19.87 10.39
CA GLU A 16 15.95 20.71 10.20
C GLU A 16 16.97 20.07 9.26
N ASP A 17 17.13 18.75 9.31
CA ASP A 17 18.03 18.01 8.42
C ASP A 17 17.55 18.05 6.95
N TYR A 18 16.28 18.37 6.74
CA TYR A 18 15.60 18.38 5.44
C TYR A 18 15.04 19.75 5.06
N LYS A 19 15.49 20.84 5.71
CA LYS A 19 14.96 22.20 5.48
C LYS A 19 15.06 22.67 4.02
N ASP A 20 16.06 22.20 3.30
CA ASP A 20 16.29 22.53 1.89
C ASP A 20 15.56 21.58 0.92
N TYR A 21 14.89 20.56 1.45
CA TYR A 21 14.11 19.61 0.64
C TYR A 21 12.83 20.26 0.15
N LYS A 22 12.70 20.39 -1.16
CA LYS A 22 11.46 20.85 -1.80
C LYS A 22 10.64 19.66 -2.24
N MET A 23 9.38 19.59 -1.76
CA MET A 23 8.42 18.62 -2.30
C MET A 23 8.08 19.00 -3.74
N VAL A 24 8.48 18.13 -4.67
CA VAL A 24 8.39 18.40 -6.10
C VAL A 24 7.19 17.72 -6.79
N ASN A 25 6.38 16.97 -6.06
CA ASN A 25 5.18 16.36 -6.62
C ASN A 25 4.07 17.41 -6.82
N THR A 26 4.09 18.05 -7.96
CA THR A 26 3.08 19.01 -8.40
C THR A 26 2.16 18.38 -9.45
N THR A 27 1.04 19.02 -9.71
CA THR A 27 0.15 18.63 -10.82
C THR A 27 0.89 18.57 -12.16
N GLU A 28 1.82 19.51 -12.38
CA GLU A 28 2.66 19.54 -13.59
C GLU A 28 3.52 18.29 -13.73
N HIS A 29 4.18 17.84 -12.65
CA HIS A 29 4.95 16.59 -12.66
C HIS A 29 4.07 15.37 -12.92
N MET A 30 2.88 15.34 -12.36
CA MET A 30 1.96 14.23 -12.59
C MET A 30 1.45 14.21 -14.03
N ASN A 31 1.15 15.37 -14.60
CA ASN A 31 0.76 15.49 -16.01
C ASN A 31 1.91 15.07 -16.93
N LEU A 32 3.12 15.55 -16.68
CA LEU A 32 4.31 15.15 -17.43
C LEU A 32 4.55 13.64 -17.39
N THR A 33 4.34 13.03 -16.22
CA THR A 33 4.43 11.56 -16.07
C THR A 33 3.40 10.85 -16.93
N ALA A 34 2.17 11.36 -17.01
CA ALA A 34 1.10 10.79 -17.84
C ALA A 34 1.40 10.93 -19.34
N GLU A 35 1.96 12.07 -19.75
CA GLU A 35 2.39 12.29 -21.14
C GLU A 35 3.48 11.30 -21.56
N TYR A 36 4.54 11.17 -20.77
CA TYR A 36 5.61 10.20 -21.06
C TYR A 36 5.11 8.75 -21.01
N ALA A 37 4.24 8.40 -20.08
CA ALA A 37 3.64 7.07 -20.06
C ALA A 37 2.90 6.77 -21.38
N LYS A 38 2.14 7.75 -21.88
CA LYS A 38 1.45 7.64 -23.16
C LYS A 38 2.43 7.50 -24.35
N GLU A 39 3.50 8.30 -24.37
CA GLU A 39 4.55 8.19 -25.40
C GLU A 39 5.22 6.81 -25.40
N MET A 40 5.39 6.22 -24.20
CA MET A 40 5.93 4.87 -24.04
C MET A 40 4.91 3.76 -24.37
N GLY A 41 3.69 4.09 -24.76
CA GLY A 41 2.62 3.11 -25.02
C GLY A 41 2.10 2.41 -23.77
N LEU A 42 2.19 3.07 -22.60
CA LEU A 42 1.70 2.55 -21.34
C LEU A 42 0.32 3.12 -21.03
N GLU A 43 -0.54 2.27 -20.46
CA GLU A 43 -1.90 2.63 -20.04
C GLU A 43 -2.02 2.63 -18.52
N PRO A 44 -2.81 3.55 -17.91
CA PRO A 44 -3.08 3.52 -16.50
C PRO A 44 -3.95 2.30 -16.16
N TYR A 45 -3.55 1.51 -15.16
CA TYR A 45 -4.30 0.32 -14.72
C TYR A 45 -4.63 0.33 -13.23
N TYR A 46 -4.02 1.26 -12.47
CA TYR A 46 -4.09 1.29 -11.02
C TYR A 46 -4.09 2.73 -10.53
N LEU A 47 -5.03 3.04 -9.64
CA LEU A 47 -5.16 4.34 -9.01
C LEU A 47 -5.29 4.16 -7.49
N TYR A 48 -4.44 4.83 -6.73
CA TYR A 48 -4.48 4.77 -5.28
C TYR A 48 -4.23 6.12 -4.64
N ARG A 49 -5.11 6.51 -3.72
CA ARG A 49 -4.98 7.72 -2.91
C ARG A 49 -4.76 7.38 -1.44
N GLN A 50 -3.74 7.95 -0.83
CA GLN A 50 -3.52 7.90 0.61
C GLN A 50 -3.89 9.22 1.28
N LYS A 51 -4.20 9.15 2.58
CA LYS A 51 -4.32 10.35 3.40
C LYS A 51 -2.95 11.06 3.49
N SER A 52 -2.98 12.39 3.52
CA SER A 52 -1.78 13.23 3.67
C SER A 52 -0.76 13.13 2.52
N MET A 53 -1.24 12.92 1.31
CA MET A 53 -0.38 13.01 0.12
C MET A 53 -0.15 14.47 -0.28
N ALA A 54 1.05 14.76 -0.75
CA ALA A 54 1.42 16.07 -1.28
C ALA A 54 0.49 16.47 -2.43
N GLY A 55 -0.04 17.70 -2.36
CA GLY A 55 -0.94 18.23 -3.38
C GLY A 55 -2.28 17.49 -3.52
N ASN A 56 -2.61 16.58 -2.58
CA ASN A 56 -3.79 15.73 -2.66
C ASN A 56 -3.84 14.88 -3.94
N LEU A 57 -2.66 14.59 -4.51
CA LEU A 57 -2.47 13.84 -5.75
C LEU A 57 -2.58 12.34 -5.51
N GLU A 58 -2.82 11.60 -6.57
CA GLU A 58 -3.01 10.15 -6.55
C GLU A 58 -1.76 9.42 -7.05
N ASN A 59 -1.59 8.18 -6.63
CA ASN A 59 -0.61 7.28 -7.21
C ASN A 59 -1.23 6.55 -8.39
N VAL A 60 -0.60 6.62 -9.53
CA VAL A 60 -1.06 5.96 -10.76
C VAL A 60 -0.04 4.91 -11.16
N GLY A 61 -0.49 3.69 -11.40
CA GLY A 61 0.32 2.63 -12.00
C GLY A 61 0.07 2.60 -13.50
N TYR A 62 1.14 2.56 -14.28
CA TYR A 62 1.10 2.44 -15.73
C TYR A 62 1.74 1.12 -16.16
N ALA A 63 1.18 0.47 -17.18
CA ALA A 63 1.72 -0.76 -17.74
C ALA A 63 1.35 -0.88 -19.22
N SER A 64 2.15 -1.65 -19.97
CA SER A 64 1.78 -2.09 -21.30
C SER A 64 0.59 -3.05 -21.23
N LEU A 65 -0.17 -3.15 -22.29
CA LEU A 65 -1.33 -4.04 -22.38
C LEU A 65 -0.94 -5.49 -21.99
N GLY A 66 -1.69 -6.09 -21.09
CA GLY A 66 -1.45 -7.44 -20.57
C GLY A 66 -0.27 -7.57 -19.57
N LYS A 67 0.37 -6.46 -19.16
CA LYS A 67 1.48 -6.45 -18.19
C LYS A 67 1.14 -5.74 -16.88
N ALA A 68 -0.14 -5.51 -16.60
CA ALA A 68 -0.59 -4.93 -15.33
C ALA A 68 -0.13 -5.75 -14.13
N GLY A 69 0.27 -5.07 -13.05
CA GLY A 69 0.70 -5.71 -11.81
C GLY A 69 -0.49 -6.33 -11.07
N ILE A 70 -0.67 -7.63 -11.19
CA ILE A 70 -1.79 -8.38 -10.60
C ILE A 70 -1.91 -8.13 -9.10
N TYR A 71 -0.79 -8.08 -8.36
CA TYR A 71 -0.77 -7.79 -6.93
C TYR A 71 -1.45 -6.46 -6.59
N ASN A 72 -1.17 -5.40 -7.36
CA ASN A 72 -1.77 -4.08 -7.13
C ASN A 72 -3.29 -4.11 -7.32
N ILE A 73 -3.76 -4.85 -8.32
CA ILE A 73 -5.18 -5.03 -8.58
C ILE A 73 -5.84 -5.81 -7.43
N LEU A 74 -5.28 -6.95 -7.06
CA LEU A 74 -5.86 -7.83 -6.04
C LEU A 74 -5.91 -7.21 -4.64
N ILE A 75 -4.92 -6.38 -4.29
CA ILE A 75 -4.91 -5.67 -2.99
C ILE A 75 -6.02 -4.63 -2.90
N MET A 76 -6.38 -3.98 -4.02
CA MET A 76 -7.44 -2.97 -4.10
C MET A 76 -8.83 -3.60 -4.17
N GLU A 77 -8.97 -4.68 -4.93
CA GLU A 77 -10.25 -5.38 -5.12
C GLU A 77 -10.67 -6.22 -3.91
N GLU A 78 -9.76 -6.45 -2.96
CA GLU A 78 -10.02 -7.20 -1.73
C GLU A 78 -10.62 -8.61 -1.96
N LYS A 79 -10.28 -9.23 -3.07
CA LYS A 79 -10.81 -10.55 -3.49
C LYS A 79 -9.94 -11.73 -3.09
N GLN A 80 -8.73 -11.48 -2.63
CA GLN A 80 -7.76 -12.53 -2.33
C GLN A 80 -7.13 -12.32 -0.95
N THR A 81 -6.95 -13.43 -0.24
CA THR A 81 -6.14 -13.48 0.97
C THR A 81 -4.69 -13.13 0.65
N ILE A 82 -4.10 -12.23 1.44
CA ILE A 82 -2.71 -11.78 1.32
C ILE A 82 -2.02 -12.04 2.65
N VAL A 83 -1.03 -12.93 2.65
CA VAL A 83 -0.16 -13.16 3.82
C VAL A 83 1.04 -12.22 3.73
N ALA A 84 1.20 -11.37 4.74
CA ALA A 84 2.24 -10.36 4.75
C ALA A 84 3.28 -10.62 5.84
N CYS A 85 4.57 -10.42 5.49
CA CYS A 85 5.71 -10.54 6.39
C CYS A 85 6.41 -9.19 6.54
N GLY A 86 7.12 -9.01 7.65
CA GLY A 86 7.87 -7.79 7.95
C GLY A 86 7.18 -6.86 8.94
N ALA A 87 7.98 -5.94 9.50
CA ALA A 87 7.50 -4.93 10.44
C ALA A 87 6.46 -4.02 9.77
N GLY A 88 5.34 -3.79 10.44
CA GLY A 88 4.24 -2.96 9.95
C GLY A 88 3.42 -3.55 8.81
N ALA A 89 3.69 -4.79 8.40
CA ALA A 89 2.92 -5.46 7.36
C ALA A 89 1.56 -5.95 7.90
N SER A 90 0.55 -5.97 7.03
CA SER A 90 -0.81 -6.38 7.34
C SER A 90 -1.19 -7.62 6.54
N THR A 91 -1.42 -8.74 7.24
CA THR A 91 -2.03 -9.92 6.65
C THR A 91 -3.54 -9.70 6.56
N LYS A 92 -4.13 -9.99 5.42
CA LYS A 92 -5.55 -9.86 5.16
C LYS A 92 -6.11 -11.23 4.75
N ARG A 93 -7.01 -11.79 5.54
CA ARG A 93 -7.78 -12.99 5.18
C ARG A 93 -9.11 -12.55 4.55
N VAL A 94 -9.39 -13.07 3.38
CA VAL A 94 -10.65 -12.91 2.67
C VAL A 94 -11.34 -14.27 2.63
N TRP A 95 -12.57 -14.34 3.12
CA TRP A 95 -13.36 -15.57 3.08
C TRP A 95 -13.95 -15.78 1.69
N ASN A 96 -14.00 -17.03 1.24
CA ASN A 96 -14.49 -17.38 -0.09
C ASN A 96 -16.02 -17.21 -0.22
N GLU A 97 -16.75 -17.39 0.89
CA GLU A 97 -18.19 -17.25 0.89
C GLU A 97 -18.58 -15.77 0.88
N PRO A 98 -19.34 -15.33 -0.14
CA PRO A 98 -19.81 -13.96 -0.19
C PRO A 98 -20.95 -13.72 0.81
N ASN A 99 -21.00 -12.53 1.37
CA ASN A 99 -22.15 -12.02 2.09
C ASN A 99 -23.38 -11.88 1.15
N PRO A 100 -24.60 -11.72 1.69
CA PRO A 100 -25.80 -11.51 0.88
C PRO A 100 -25.75 -10.29 -0.05
N ASP A 101 -24.90 -9.30 0.26
CA ASP A 101 -24.67 -8.09 -0.54
C ASP A 101 -23.56 -8.26 -1.59
N GLY A 102 -22.99 -9.45 -1.73
CA GLY A 102 -21.90 -9.76 -2.66
C GLY A 102 -20.50 -9.34 -2.18
N THR A 103 -20.37 -8.75 -0.98
CA THR A 103 -19.08 -8.50 -0.36
C THR A 103 -18.52 -9.76 0.29
N HIS A 104 -17.24 -9.74 0.68
CA HIS A 104 -16.60 -10.84 1.41
C HIS A 104 -16.27 -10.42 2.83
N ARG A 105 -16.38 -11.34 3.79
CA ARG A 105 -15.83 -11.13 5.13
C ARG A 105 -14.32 -10.99 5.03
N ILE A 106 -13.78 -9.95 5.65
CA ILE A 106 -12.34 -9.65 5.65
C ILE A 106 -11.87 -9.41 7.07
N GLU A 107 -10.82 -10.11 7.45
CA GLU A 107 -10.13 -9.90 8.72
C GLU A 107 -8.66 -9.61 8.49
N ARG A 108 -8.08 -8.84 9.43
CA ARG A 108 -6.69 -8.38 9.32
C ARG A 108 -5.91 -8.73 10.57
N CYS A 109 -4.65 -9.08 10.36
CA CYS A 109 -3.67 -9.29 11.42
C CYS A 109 -2.44 -8.42 11.13
N GLU A 110 -2.20 -7.45 12.01
CA GLU A 110 -1.14 -6.49 11.86
C GLU A 110 0.13 -6.94 12.59
N ASN A 111 1.28 -6.82 11.93
CA ASN A 111 2.57 -6.90 12.59
C ASN A 111 2.89 -5.56 13.26
N VAL A 112 3.67 -5.60 14.34
CA VAL A 112 4.18 -4.38 14.99
C VAL A 112 5.03 -3.57 14.00
N LYS A 113 4.96 -2.24 14.11
CA LYS A 113 5.58 -1.33 13.12
C LYS A 113 7.07 -1.10 13.35
N ASP A 114 7.49 -1.13 14.60
CA ASP A 114 8.89 -0.98 14.96
C ASP A 114 9.68 -2.25 14.64
N VAL A 115 10.84 -2.10 13.98
CA VAL A 115 11.64 -3.24 13.50
C VAL A 115 12.22 -4.04 14.65
N ALA A 116 12.73 -3.39 15.70
CA ALA A 116 13.31 -4.07 16.85
C ALA A 116 12.23 -4.88 17.60
N GLN A 117 11.06 -4.27 17.81
CA GLN A 117 9.89 -4.94 18.41
C GLN A 117 9.38 -6.10 17.56
N TYR A 118 9.45 -5.97 16.21
CA TYR A 118 9.05 -7.05 15.31
C TYR A 118 9.97 -8.27 15.45
N ILE A 119 11.27 -8.04 15.54
CA ILE A 119 12.26 -9.12 15.71
C ILE A 119 12.09 -9.78 17.07
N GLU A 120 11.99 -8.98 18.13
CA GLU A 120 11.86 -9.48 19.52
C GLU A 120 10.57 -10.30 19.72
N ARG A 121 9.48 -9.91 19.05
CA ARG A 121 8.14 -10.51 19.20
C ARG A 121 7.73 -11.34 17.98
N ILE A 122 8.69 -11.93 17.27
CA ILE A 122 8.41 -12.65 16.03
C ILE A 122 7.44 -13.83 16.26
N ASP A 123 7.60 -14.56 17.34
CA ASP A 123 6.75 -15.71 17.66
C ASP A 123 5.30 -15.26 17.89
N GLU A 124 5.09 -14.13 18.57
CA GLU A 124 3.76 -13.54 18.72
C GLU A 124 3.14 -13.16 17.37
N MET A 125 3.94 -12.61 16.44
CA MET A 125 3.45 -12.27 15.10
C MET A 125 3.04 -13.52 14.29
N ILE A 126 3.75 -14.62 14.49
CA ILE A 126 3.41 -15.93 13.91
C ILE A 126 2.11 -16.45 14.53
N GLU A 127 2.01 -16.46 15.86
CA GLU A 127 0.83 -16.92 16.57
C GLU A 127 -0.45 -16.16 16.19
N ARG A 128 -0.36 -14.82 16.04
CA ARG A 128 -1.48 -13.98 15.57
C ARG A 128 -1.99 -14.44 14.20
N LYS A 129 -1.08 -14.76 13.28
CA LYS A 129 -1.45 -15.26 11.95
C LYS A 129 -2.06 -16.65 12.02
N GLN A 130 -1.48 -17.54 12.83
CA GLN A 130 -2.03 -18.88 13.03
C GLN A 130 -3.46 -18.81 13.56
N LYS A 131 -3.73 -17.94 14.53
CA LYS A 131 -5.10 -17.70 15.06
C LYS A 131 -6.03 -17.21 13.96
N LEU A 132 -5.60 -16.23 13.16
CA LEU A 132 -6.41 -15.71 12.05
C LEU A 132 -6.81 -16.81 11.06
N PHE A 133 -5.96 -17.80 10.82
CA PHE A 133 -6.22 -18.88 9.86
C PHE A 133 -6.82 -20.13 10.50
N ALA A 134 -6.84 -20.26 11.82
CA ALA A 134 -7.47 -21.38 12.54
C ALA A 134 -9.00 -21.23 12.69
N GLU A 135 -9.54 -20.03 12.57
CA GLU A 135 -10.99 -19.80 12.59
C GLU A 135 -11.59 -20.31 11.28
N GLU A 136 -12.61 -21.19 11.38
CA GLU A 136 -13.41 -21.67 10.25
C GLU A 136 -14.57 -20.74 9.93
#